data_b6d1fcfd1b71298b4a468d4d829d0b39
#
_entry.id   b6d1fcfd1b71298b4a468d4d829d0b39
#
_cell.length_a   1.000
_cell.length_b   1.000
_cell.length_c   1.000
_cell.angle_alpha   90.00
_cell.angle_beta   90.00
_cell.angle_gamma   90.00
#
_symmetry.space_group_name_H-M   'P 1'
#
loop_
_entity.id
_entity.type
_entity.pdbx_description
1 polymer ?
#
loop_
_entity_poly.entity_id
_entity_poly.type
_entity_poly.pdbx_seq_one_letter_code
_entity_poly.pdbx_strand_id
1 'polypeptide(L)'
;GDVPQVIKRLEDIATYYQLPSIHLGMEAAALEKAGKLLWKGTKEVAVGKILFSNDGVHPITDGGNLYASAIARGLEKIRKENSASQVHMLPEPLFGSEWEEAEMYIPSQIASFDNSWKEINTSVTPSLKKFSGWFDTVMTSSKEGSSFSFGFEGDMIGLFDIGGPEVGQVEVLIDGKFVRLKEISTKGFHLYEANDRIGNYTLNRFNSWCNN
;
A
#
# COMPACT_ATOMS: atom_id res chain seq x y z
N GLY A 1 21.75 -10.34 13.72
CA GLY A 1 21.68 -9.76 12.37
C GLY A 1 21.46 -8.26 12.48
N ASP A 2 21.78 -7.54 11.43
CA ASP A 2 21.59 -6.11 11.42
C ASP A 2 20.10 -5.75 11.34
N VAL A 3 19.74 -4.60 11.89
CA VAL A 3 18.36 -4.09 11.79
C VAL A 3 18.08 -3.73 10.32
N PRO A 4 16.99 -4.22 9.72
CA PRO A 4 16.63 -3.86 8.35
C PRO A 4 16.55 -2.34 8.14
N GLN A 5 17.00 -1.87 6.97
CA GLN A 5 17.07 -0.43 6.66
C GLN A 5 15.70 0.27 6.82
N VAL A 6 14.61 -0.40 6.46
CA VAL A 6 13.26 0.16 6.62
C VAL A 6 12.92 0.42 8.10
N ILE A 7 13.26 -0.50 8.98
CA ILE A 7 13.03 -0.35 10.43
C ILE A 7 13.87 0.80 10.98
N LYS A 8 15.14 0.89 10.58
CA LYS A 8 16.00 1.99 10.99
C LYS A 8 15.41 3.35 10.59
N ARG A 9 14.92 3.49 9.37
CA ARG A 9 14.27 4.74 8.90
C ARG A 9 13.01 5.08 9.69
N LEU A 10 12.20 4.08 10.05
CA LEU A 10 11.01 4.30 10.89
C LEU A 10 11.40 4.76 12.31
N GLU A 11 12.45 4.20 12.89
CA GLU A 11 13.00 4.64 14.17
C GLU A 11 13.59 6.05 14.11
N ASP A 12 14.27 6.40 13.01
CA ASP A 12 14.78 7.75 12.78
C ASP A 12 13.63 8.77 12.73
N ILE A 13 12.53 8.45 12.05
CA ILE A 13 11.30 9.28 12.02
C ILE A 13 10.67 9.39 13.41
N ALA A 14 10.49 8.27 14.10
CA ALA A 14 9.93 8.26 15.45
C ALA A 14 10.78 9.13 16.40
N THR A 15 12.08 9.02 16.32
CA THR A 15 13.03 9.83 17.12
C THR A 15 12.91 11.32 16.79
N TYR A 16 12.86 11.68 15.51
CA TYR A 16 12.74 13.06 15.07
C TYR A 16 11.49 13.73 15.62
N TYR A 17 10.34 13.04 15.50
CA TYR A 17 9.06 13.54 15.98
C TYR A 17 8.82 13.25 17.47
N GLN A 18 9.79 12.71 18.19
CA GLN A 18 9.68 12.35 19.61
C GLN A 18 8.48 11.42 19.90
N LEU A 19 8.21 10.50 18.95
CA LEU A 19 7.13 9.53 19.09
C LEU A 19 7.67 8.26 19.77
N PRO A 20 6.92 7.68 20.73
CA PRO A 20 7.28 6.39 21.27
C PRO A 20 7.14 5.30 20.21
N SER A 21 8.11 4.38 20.15
CA SER A 21 8.10 3.25 19.23
C SER A 21 8.09 1.90 19.96
N ILE A 22 7.51 0.89 19.34
CA ILE A 22 7.49 -0.48 19.84
C ILE A 22 7.97 -1.42 18.73
N HIS A 23 9.14 -2.03 18.92
CA HIS A 23 9.72 -2.95 17.95
C HIS A 23 9.16 -4.37 18.14
N LEU A 24 8.15 -4.76 17.37
CA LEU A 24 7.45 -6.04 17.52
C LEU A 24 8.31 -7.27 17.21
N GLY A 25 9.21 -7.16 16.23
CA GLY A 25 9.98 -8.30 15.72
C GLY A 25 11.16 -8.75 16.60
N MET A 26 11.61 -7.95 17.56
CA MET A 26 12.83 -8.27 18.32
C MET A 26 12.72 -9.54 19.15
N GLU A 27 11.59 -9.72 19.84
CA GLU A 27 11.38 -10.92 20.67
C GLU A 27 11.22 -12.17 19.79
N ALA A 28 10.48 -12.07 18.71
CA ALA A 28 10.32 -13.16 17.74
C ALA A 28 11.67 -13.58 17.15
N ALA A 29 12.50 -12.62 16.76
CA ALA A 29 13.85 -12.89 16.25
C ALA A 29 14.78 -13.52 17.32
N ALA A 30 14.68 -13.09 18.55
CA ALA A 30 15.44 -13.70 19.65
C ALA A 30 15.00 -15.15 19.91
N LEU A 31 13.71 -15.43 19.89
CA LEU A 31 13.15 -16.78 20.03
C LEU A 31 13.54 -17.69 18.86
N GLU A 32 13.52 -17.17 17.64
CA GLU A 32 13.99 -17.90 16.44
C GLU A 32 15.46 -18.26 16.57
N LYS A 33 16.32 -17.29 16.92
CA LYS A 33 17.74 -17.51 17.15
C LYS A 33 18.02 -18.52 18.25
N ALA A 34 17.17 -18.57 19.29
CA ALA A 34 17.24 -19.56 20.36
C ALA A 34 16.65 -20.92 19.96
N GLY A 35 16.17 -21.10 18.74
CA GLY A 35 15.53 -22.34 18.27
C GLY A 35 14.16 -22.61 18.88
N LYS A 36 13.55 -21.63 19.54
CA LYS A 36 12.24 -21.73 20.21
C LYS A 36 11.07 -21.27 19.36
N LEU A 37 11.33 -20.71 18.20
CA LEU A 37 10.33 -20.24 17.26
C LEU A 37 10.66 -20.75 15.87
N LEU A 38 9.62 -21.13 15.11
CA LEU A 38 9.67 -21.38 13.68
C LEU A 38 8.89 -20.27 12.98
N TRP A 39 9.58 -19.48 12.17
CA TRP A 39 8.99 -18.32 11.51
C TRP A 39 7.93 -18.69 10.48
N LYS A 40 8.22 -19.73 9.68
CA LYS A 40 7.31 -20.24 8.65
C LYS A 40 7.26 -21.75 8.68
N GLY A 41 6.05 -22.31 8.61
CA GLY A 41 5.88 -23.76 8.54
C GLY A 41 4.46 -24.22 8.87
N THR A 42 4.36 -25.48 9.30
CA THR A 42 3.11 -26.07 9.80
C THR A 42 3.27 -26.51 11.24
N LYS A 43 2.15 -26.82 11.90
CA LYS A 43 2.15 -27.29 13.30
C LYS A 43 2.93 -28.59 13.47
N GLU A 44 2.90 -29.46 12.46
CA GLU A 44 3.59 -30.77 12.47
C GLU A 44 5.11 -30.60 12.46
N VAL A 45 5.62 -29.53 11.83
CA VAL A 45 7.06 -29.23 11.76
C VAL A 45 7.52 -28.42 12.98
N ALA A 46 6.62 -27.67 13.59
CA ALA A 46 6.93 -26.77 14.69
C ALA A 46 6.90 -27.45 16.06
N VAL A 47 7.03 -28.77 16.16
CA VAL A 47 6.94 -29.51 17.43
C VAL A 47 7.88 -28.91 18.49
N GLY A 48 7.32 -28.51 19.62
CA GLY A 48 8.05 -27.91 20.75
C GLY A 48 8.52 -26.46 20.51
N LYS A 49 8.07 -25.82 19.42
CA LYS A 49 8.38 -24.43 19.09
C LYS A 49 7.10 -23.64 18.88
N ILE A 50 7.21 -22.33 19.03
CA ILE A 50 6.15 -21.41 18.62
C ILE A 50 6.16 -21.34 17.08
N LEU A 51 5.03 -21.63 16.43
CA LEU A 51 4.85 -21.38 15.01
C LEU A 51 4.36 -19.95 14.82
N PHE A 52 5.14 -19.11 14.17
CA PHE A 52 4.78 -17.72 13.97
C PHE A 52 3.76 -17.55 12.83
N SER A 53 4.00 -18.18 11.69
CA SER A 53 3.23 -17.98 10.45
C SER A 53 3.22 -19.24 9.60
N ASN A 54 2.15 -19.44 8.83
CA ASN A 54 2.09 -20.50 7.82
C ASN A 54 2.76 -20.08 6.50
N ASP A 55 2.72 -18.82 6.15
CA ASP A 55 3.22 -18.27 4.87
C ASP A 55 4.51 -17.44 4.99
N GLY A 56 4.91 -17.12 6.22
CA GLY A 56 6.09 -16.30 6.53
C GLY A 56 5.80 -14.80 6.60
N VAL A 57 4.56 -14.38 6.40
CA VAL A 57 4.14 -12.95 6.40
C VAL A 57 3.05 -12.69 7.41
N HIS A 58 1.97 -13.48 7.40
CA HIS A 58 0.80 -13.28 8.24
C HIS A 58 0.91 -14.10 9.52
N PRO A 59 1.01 -13.48 10.72
CA PRO A 59 1.08 -14.22 11.94
C PRO A 59 -0.20 -15.00 12.19
N ILE A 60 -0.06 -16.27 12.59
CA ILE A 60 -1.16 -17.05 13.16
C ILE A 60 -1.35 -16.68 14.64
N THR A 61 -2.31 -17.30 15.34
CA THR A 61 -2.65 -16.95 16.73
C THR A 61 -1.42 -16.88 17.65
N ASP A 62 -0.51 -17.84 17.58
CA ASP A 62 0.67 -17.85 18.46
C ASP A 62 1.65 -16.73 18.12
N GLY A 63 1.89 -16.46 16.83
CA GLY A 63 2.70 -15.32 16.39
C GLY A 63 2.05 -13.98 16.72
N GLY A 64 0.73 -13.87 16.54
CA GLY A 64 -0.05 -12.70 16.94
C GLY A 64 0.01 -12.43 18.44
N ASN A 65 -0.05 -13.45 19.28
CA ASN A 65 0.06 -13.33 20.72
C ASN A 65 1.44 -12.82 21.17
N LEU A 66 2.52 -13.18 20.46
CA LEU A 66 3.85 -12.60 20.71
C LEU A 66 3.84 -11.09 20.45
N TYR A 67 3.29 -10.67 19.34
CA TYR A 67 3.18 -9.25 19.01
C TYR A 67 2.27 -8.50 19.99
N ALA A 68 1.12 -9.06 20.35
CA ALA A 68 0.22 -8.47 21.35
C ALA A 68 0.92 -8.29 22.71
N SER A 69 1.70 -9.29 23.14
CA SER A 69 2.47 -9.21 24.36
C SER A 69 3.57 -8.15 24.31
N ALA A 70 4.26 -7.99 23.17
CA ALA A 70 5.24 -6.93 22.98
C ALA A 70 4.58 -5.54 23.04
N ILE A 71 3.42 -5.38 22.38
CA ILE A 71 2.64 -4.14 22.44
C ILE A 71 2.22 -3.82 23.88
N ALA A 72 1.67 -4.79 24.61
CA ALA A 72 1.23 -4.57 25.99
C ALA A 72 2.39 -4.10 26.89
N ARG A 73 3.55 -4.75 26.80
CA ARG A 73 4.75 -4.33 27.54
C ARG A 73 5.26 -2.95 27.12
N GLY A 74 5.25 -2.66 25.80
CA GLY A 74 5.65 -1.37 25.26
C GLY A 74 4.74 -0.25 25.78
N LEU A 75 3.42 -0.42 25.72
CA LEU A 75 2.45 0.56 26.22
C LEU A 75 2.61 0.77 27.74
N GLU A 76 2.83 -0.28 28.50
CA GLU A 76 3.08 -0.16 29.95
C GLU A 76 4.36 0.63 30.25
N LYS A 77 5.43 0.42 29.47
CA LYS A 77 6.66 1.20 29.57
C LYS A 77 6.41 2.67 29.24
N ILE A 78 5.76 2.96 28.10
CA ILE A 78 5.41 4.31 27.67
C ILE A 78 4.57 5.03 28.75
N ARG A 79 3.58 4.34 29.31
CA ARG A 79 2.73 4.87 30.40
C ARG A 79 3.53 5.26 31.65
N LYS A 80 4.53 4.47 32.00
CA LYS A 80 5.40 4.75 33.17
C LYS A 80 6.36 5.91 32.92
N GLU A 81 6.87 6.03 31.71
CA GLU A 81 7.84 7.07 31.33
C GLU A 81 7.17 8.41 31.07
N ASN A 82 5.91 8.42 30.61
CA ASN A 82 5.14 9.62 30.25
C ASN A 82 4.02 9.89 31.30
N SER A 83 4.40 10.18 32.52
CA SER A 83 3.45 10.41 33.63
C SER A 83 2.74 11.78 33.59
N ALA A 84 3.18 12.72 32.77
CA ALA A 84 2.58 14.03 32.61
C ALA A 84 2.09 14.24 31.16
N SER A 85 0.85 14.74 31.01
CA SER A 85 0.35 15.20 29.72
C SER A 85 1.13 16.47 29.32
N GLN A 86 2.10 16.32 28.45
CA GLN A 86 2.80 17.46 27.85
C GLN A 86 2.19 17.74 26.49
N VAL A 87 2.06 19.03 26.16
CA VAL A 87 1.69 19.43 24.80
C VAL A 87 2.84 19.00 23.87
N HIS A 88 2.54 18.12 22.94
CA HIS A 88 3.50 17.70 21.93
C HIS A 88 3.57 18.78 20.84
N MET A 89 4.71 19.47 20.78
CA MET A 89 5.00 20.42 19.71
C MET A 89 5.61 19.70 18.53
N LEU A 90 4.92 19.71 17.39
CA LEU A 90 5.48 19.14 16.16
C LEU A 90 6.65 20.00 15.68
N PRO A 91 7.81 19.43 15.38
CA PRO A 91 8.89 20.14 14.72
C PRO A 91 8.52 20.45 13.27
N GLU A 92 9.38 21.20 12.58
CA GLU A 92 9.26 21.37 11.12
C GLU A 92 9.24 20.00 10.43
N PRO A 93 8.52 19.85 9.30
CA PRO A 93 8.47 18.59 8.56
C PRO A 93 9.88 18.09 8.21
N LEU A 94 10.13 16.81 8.46
CA LEU A 94 11.41 16.16 8.13
C LEU A 94 11.67 16.11 6.63
N PHE A 95 10.61 16.05 5.84
CA PHE A 95 10.60 16.08 4.37
C PHE A 95 9.63 17.15 3.92
N GLY A 96 9.66 17.47 2.62
CA GLY A 96 8.68 18.38 2.04
C GLY A 96 7.24 17.86 2.15
N SER A 97 6.29 18.76 1.94
CA SER A 97 4.85 18.52 2.10
C SER A 97 4.15 18.17 0.78
N GLU A 98 4.90 17.64 -0.19
CA GLU A 98 4.42 17.39 -1.56
C GLU A 98 3.19 16.46 -1.63
N TRP A 99 2.93 15.71 -0.57
CA TRP A 99 1.80 14.77 -0.49
C TRP A 99 0.63 15.27 0.37
N GLU A 100 0.74 16.41 1.02
CA GLU A 100 -0.31 16.91 1.92
C GLU A 100 -1.61 17.27 1.19
N GLU A 101 -1.49 17.66 -0.08
CA GLU A 101 -2.62 18.00 -0.95
C GLU A 101 -3.09 16.82 -1.82
N ALA A 102 -2.57 15.61 -1.56
CA ALA A 102 -2.98 14.45 -2.32
C ALA A 102 -4.42 14.04 -1.98
N GLU A 103 -5.27 13.95 -2.98
CA GLU A 103 -6.67 13.57 -2.85
C GLU A 103 -6.99 12.35 -3.72
N MET A 104 -8.00 11.60 -3.33
CA MET A 104 -8.50 10.44 -4.06
C MET A 104 -9.89 10.73 -4.61
N TYR A 105 -10.05 10.57 -5.91
CA TYR A 105 -11.31 10.81 -6.61
C TYR A 105 -11.90 9.54 -7.19
N ILE A 106 -13.23 9.47 -7.23
CA ILE A 106 -13.94 8.40 -7.94
C ILE A 106 -13.90 8.73 -9.43
N PRO A 107 -13.34 7.84 -10.29
CA PRO A 107 -13.11 8.16 -11.71
C PRO A 107 -14.38 8.57 -12.46
N SER A 108 -15.54 7.96 -12.18
CA SER A 108 -16.81 8.29 -12.82
C SER A 108 -17.30 9.71 -12.53
N GLN A 109 -16.77 10.36 -11.49
CA GLN A 109 -17.14 11.74 -11.12
C GLN A 109 -16.30 12.81 -11.82
N ILE A 110 -15.07 12.49 -12.20
CA ILE A 110 -14.11 13.47 -12.72
C ILE A 110 -13.69 13.22 -14.16
N ALA A 111 -13.88 12.00 -14.68
CA ALA A 111 -13.38 11.58 -15.98
C ALA A 111 -14.51 11.40 -17.00
N SER A 112 -14.20 11.69 -18.26
CA SER A 112 -15.02 11.36 -19.42
C SER A 112 -14.57 10.04 -20.01
N PHE A 113 -15.48 9.08 -20.07
CA PHE A 113 -15.24 7.72 -20.58
C PHE A 113 -15.88 7.56 -21.95
N ASP A 114 -15.22 6.83 -22.86
CA ASP A 114 -15.89 6.39 -24.08
C ASP A 114 -16.94 5.32 -23.78
N ASN A 115 -17.80 5.01 -24.75
CA ASN A 115 -18.94 4.10 -24.60
C ASN A 115 -18.54 2.63 -24.34
N SER A 116 -17.27 2.28 -24.32
CA SER A 116 -16.78 0.93 -24.07
C SER A 116 -16.60 0.64 -22.57
N TRP A 117 -16.61 1.68 -21.73
CA TRP A 117 -16.47 1.54 -20.29
C TRP A 117 -17.81 1.31 -19.60
N LYS A 118 -17.78 0.55 -18.53
CA LYS A 118 -18.92 0.29 -17.67
C LYS A 118 -18.52 0.45 -16.22
N GLU A 119 -19.37 1.09 -15.43
CA GLU A 119 -19.26 1.09 -13.99
C GLU A 119 -19.81 -0.19 -13.42
N ILE A 120 -19.06 -0.85 -12.56
CA ILE A 120 -19.43 -2.12 -11.93
C ILE A 120 -19.37 -1.97 -10.42
N ASN A 121 -20.44 -2.37 -9.72
CA ASN A 121 -20.44 -2.44 -8.27
C ASN A 121 -19.71 -3.71 -7.83
N THR A 122 -18.70 -3.54 -6.99
CA THR A 122 -17.82 -4.64 -6.56
C THR A 122 -18.50 -5.60 -5.59
N SER A 123 -19.40 -5.11 -4.73
CA SER A 123 -20.05 -5.92 -3.70
C SER A 123 -20.99 -6.98 -4.26
N VAL A 124 -21.61 -6.72 -5.43
CA VAL A 124 -22.54 -7.62 -6.10
C VAL A 124 -21.93 -8.41 -7.25
N THR A 125 -20.69 -8.09 -7.64
CA THR A 125 -19.97 -8.78 -8.71
C THR A 125 -19.08 -9.87 -8.11
N PRO A 126 -19.35 -11.16 -8.32
CA PRO A 126 -18.67 -12.26 -7.61
C PRO A 126 -17.14 -12.22 -7.72
N SER A 127 -16.58 -11.94 -8.91
CA SER A 127 -15.13 -11.84 -9.14
C SER A 127 -14.47 -10.65 -8.45
N LEU A 128 -15.23 -9.60 -8.15
CA LEU A 128 -14.75 -8.36 -7.56
C LEU A 128 -15.08 -8.23 -6.07
N LYS A 129 -15.94 -9.09 -5.53
CA LYS A 129 -16.43 -9.01 -4.15
C LYS A 129 -15.32 -8.91 -3.10
N LYS A 130 -14.19 -9.59 -3.32
CA LYS A 130 -13.02 -9.53 -2.42
C LYS A 130 -12.39 -8.15 -2.32
N PHE A 131 -12.68 -7.26 -3.26
CA PHE A 131 -12.15 -5.89 -3.29
C PHE A 131 -13.15 -4.84 -2.80
N SER A 132 -14.35 -5.23 -2.38
CA SER A 132 -15.40 -4.31 -1.95
C SER A 132 -15.08 -3.51 -0.68
N GLY A 133 -14.02 -3.88 0.05
CA GLY A 133 -13.51 -3.10 1.17
C GLY A 133 -12.65 -1.90 0.76
N TRP A 134 -12.23 -1.83 -0.51
CA TRP A 134 -11.42 -0.73 -1.07
C TRP A 134 -12.16 0.06 -2.15
N PHE A 135 -13.08 -0.59 -2.86
CA PHE A 135 -13.81 0.01 -3.99
C PHE A 135 -15.28 -0.33 -3.88
N ASP A 136 -16.16 0.68 -3.83
CA ASP A 136 -17.61 0.48 -3.97
C ASP A 136 -17.94 0.17 -5.43
N THR A 137 -17.37 0.95 -6.35
CA THR A 137 -17.49 0.76 -7.79
C THR A 137 -16.14 0.84 -8.47
N VAL A 138 -16.04 0.22 -9.64
CA VAL A 138 -14.88 0.33 -10.54
C VAL A 138 -15.33 0.54 -11.97
N MET A 139 -14.57 1.32 -12.72
CA MET A 139 -14.74 1.44 -14.17
C MET A 139 -13.98 0.30 -14.85
N THR A 140 -14.62 -0.39 -15.79
CA THR A 140 -14.02 -1.50 -16.52
C THR A 140 -14.32 -1.44 -18.00
N SER A 141 -13.36 -1.86 -18.83
CA SER A 141 -13.54 -2.13 -20.24
C SER A 141 -12.71 -3.35 -20.66
N SER A 142 -13.25 -4.19 -21.52
CA SER A 142 -12.54 -5.30 -22.17
C SER A 142 -12.16 -4.99 -23.61
N LYS A 143 -12.52 -3.80 -24.12
CA LYS A 143 -12.27 -3.42 -25.51
C LYS A 143 -10.89 -2.77 -25.65
N GLU A 144 -10.09 -3.25 -26.59
CA GLU A 144 -8.85 -2.61 -27.01
C GLU A 144 -9.10 -1.20 -27.55
N GLY A 145 -8.23 -0.25 -27.22
CA GLY A 145 -8.38 1.15 -27.59
C GLY A 145 -9.44 1.92 -26.80
N SER A 146 -10.02 1.31 -25.76
CA SER A 146 -10.89 2.05 -24.82
C SER A 146 -10.12 3.16 -24.15
N SER A 147 -10.74 4.33 -24.03
CA SER A 147 -10.09 5.51 -23.47
C SER A 147 -10.95 6.22 -22.45
N PHE A 148 -10.31 6.91 -21.52
CA PHE A 148 -10.94 7.93 -20.71
C PHE A 148 -9.97 9.10 -20.51
N SER A 149 -10.52 10.26 -20.24
CA SER A 149 -9.75 11.48 -20.05
C SER A 149 -10.32 12.32 -18.92
N PHE A 150 -9.47 13.08 -18.28
CA PHE A 150 -9.84 14.06 -17.26
C PHE A 150 -8.79 15.16 -17.20
N GLY A 151 -9.20 16.32 -16.66
CA GLY A 151 -8.27 17.40 -16.36
C GLY A 151 -7.89 17.36 -14.90
N PHE A 152 -6.64 17.70 -14.60
CA PHE A 152 -6.22 17.94 -13.23
C PHE A 152 -5.17 19.05 -13.18
N GLU A 153 -5.03 19.64 -12.00
CA GLU A 153 -3.96 20.58 -11.69
C GLU A 153 -3.11 19.94 -10.58
N GLY A 154 -1.82 19.77 -10.85
CA GLY A 154 -0.90 19.14 -9.88
C GLY A 154 0.35 18.59 -10.53
N ASP A 155 1.32 18.24 -9.71
CA ASP A 155 2.62 17.71 -10.13
C ASP A 155 2.62 16.19 -10.32
N MET A 156 1.60 15.51 -9.80
CA MET A 156 1.56 14.06 -9.75
C MET A 156 0.14 13.50 -9.88
N ILE A 157 0.02 12.40 -10.61
CA ILE A 157 -1.23 11.66 -10.70
C ILE A 157 -0.97 10.17 -10.54
N GLY A 158 -1.89 9.48 -9.88
CA GLY A 158 -1.88 8.03 -9.75
C GLY A 158 -3.21 7.40 -10.14
N LEU A 159 -3.17 6.16 -10.58
CA LEU A 159 -4.34 5.32 -10.74
C LEU A 159 -4.32 4.25 -9.66
N PHE A 160 -5.42 4.13 -8.93
CA PHE A 160 -5.64 3.05 -8.00
C PHE A 160 -6.61 2.05 -8.64
N ASP A 161 -6.10 0.87 -8.99
CA ASP A 161 -6.83 -0.11 -9.78
C ASP A 161 -6.76 -1.52 -9.18
N ILE A 162 -7.49 -2.44 -9.79
CA ILE A 162 -7.45 -3.86 -9.46
C ILE A 162 -6.54 -4.55 -10.47
N GLY A 163 -5.34 -4.93 -10.00
CA GLY A 163 -4.36 -5.69 -10.77
C GLY A 163 -4.70 -7.18 -10.87
N GLY A 164 -4.19 -7.83 -11.91
CA GLY A 164 -4.33 -9.27 -12.10
C GLY A 164 -3.76 -9.74 -13.45
N PRO A 165 -3.72 -11.05 -13.71
CA PRO A 165 -3.16 -11.59 -14.95
C PRO A 165 -3.97 -11.22 -16.20
N GLU A 166 -5.25 -10.81 -16.02
CA GLU A 166 -6.17 -10.47 -17.10
C GLU A 166 -6.27 -8.96 -17.35
N VAL A 167 -5.49 -8.13 -16.63
CA VAL A 167 -5.54 -6.68 -16.83
C VAL A 167 -4.70 -6.28 -18.06
N GLY A 168 -5.24 -5.33 -18.83
CA GLY A 168 -4.53 -4.79 -19.98
C GLY A 168 -3.44 -3.79 -19.54
N GLN A 169 -2.56 -3.47 -20.47
CA GLN A 169 -1.63 -2.35 -20.31
C GLN A 169 -2.33 -1.03 -20.55
N VAL A 170 -1.89 -0.01 -19.86
CA VAL A 170 -2.41 1.36 -19.98
C VAL A 170 -1.34 2.21 -20.67
N GLU A 171 -1.74 2.96 -21.68
CA GLU A 171 -0.94 3.99 -22.29
C GLU A 171 -1.41 5.35 -21.78
N VAL A 172 -0.49 6.16 -21.29
CA VAL A 172 -0.80 7.46 -20.68
C VAL A 172 -0.31 8.58 -21.55
N LEU A 173 -1.21 9.50 -21.91
CA LEU A 173 -0.88 10.75 -22.56
C LEU A 173 -1.10 11.90 -21.58
N ILE A 174 -0.07 12.72 -21.40
CA ILE A 174 -0.13 13.96 -20.63
C ILE A 174 0.11 15.09 -21.62
N ASP A 175 -0.86 16.01 -21.75
CA ASP A 175 -0.81 17.12 -22.72
C ASP A 175 -0.47 16.67 -24.15
N GLY A 176 -1.05 15.53 -24.54
CA GLY A 176 -0.83 14.96 -25.88
C GLY A 176 0.52 14.27 -26.08
N LYS A 177 1.35 14.16 -25.04
CA LYS A 177 2.64 13.46 -25.08
C LYS A 177 2.56 12.13 -24.38
N PHE A 178 3.10 11.08 -24.99
CA PHE A 178 3.23 9.78 -24.34
C PHE A 178 4.17 9.85 -23.16
N VAL A 179 3.70 9.36 -22.01
CA VAL A 179 4.51 9.20 -20.82
C VAL A 179 4.87 7.72 -20.68
N ARG A 180 6.16 7.42 -20.65
CA ARG A 180 6.61 6.08 -20.33
C ARG A 180 6.33 5.81 -18.87
N LEU A 181 5.55 4.76 -18.61
CA LEU A 181 5.37 4.22 -17.27
C LEU A 181 6.72 3.88 -16.66
N LYS A 182 7.10 4.57 -15.59
CA LYS A 182 8.10 4.06 -14.70
C LYS A 182 7.36 3.03 -13.84
N GLU A 183 7.57 1.73 -14.08
CA GLU A 183 7.00 0.67 -13.26
C GLU A 183 7.45 0.87 -11.81
N ILE A 184 6.63 1.51 -10.99
CA ILE A 184 6.91 1.72 -9.57
C ILE A 184 6.23 0.64 -8.72
N SER A 185 5.25 -0.11 -9.27
CA SER A 185 4.56 -1.13 -8.48
C SER A 185 3.93 -2.25 -9.31
N THR A 186 4.19 -3.48 -8.90
CA THR A 186 3.53 -4.70 -9.35
C THR A 186 2.20 -4.99 -8.64
N LYS A 187 1.63 -4.03 -7.88
CA LYS A 187 0.50 -4.26 -6.97
C LYS A 187 -0.67 -3.28 -7.11
N GLY A 188 -1.00 -2.88 -8.33
CA GLY A 188 -2.25 -2.15 -8.57
C GLY A 188 -2.22 -0.65 -8.25
N PHE A 189 -1.06 -0.07 -8.01
CA PHE A 189 -0.88 1.38 -7.89
C PHE A 189 0.15 1.87 -8.90
N HIS A 190 -0.27 2.74 -9.80
CA HIS A 190 0.59 3.33 -10.83
C HIS A 190 0.68 4.82 -10.60
N LEU A 191 1.91 5.31 -10.42
CA LEU A 191 2.21 6.72 -10.21
C LEU A 191 2.83 7.30 -11.46
N TYR A 192 2.34 8.47 -11.88
CA TYR A 192 2.79 9.19 -13.06
C TYR A 192 3.26 10.58 -12.64
N GLU A 193 4.49 10.94 -12.97
CA GLU A 193 4.99 12.29 -12.78
C GLU A 193 4.60 13.16 -13.98
N ALA A 194 3.92 14.27 -13.72
CA ALA A 194 3.66 15.31 -14.68
C ALA A 194 4.74 16.38 -14.58
N ASN A 195 5.35 16.73 -15.72
CA ASN A 195 6.38 17.78 -15.73
C ASN A 195 5.79 19.20 -15.76
N ASP A 196 4.50 19.34 -15.99
CA ASP A 196 3.79 20.63 -16.10
C ASP A 196 2.53 20.61 -15.22
N ARG A 197 2.28 21.70 -14.50
CA ARG A 197 1.22 21.83 -13.50
C ARG A 197 -0.21 21.90 -14.03
N ILE A 198 -0.40 22.03 -15.35
CA ILE A 198 -1.74 22.10 -15.96
C ILE A 198 -1.76 21.18 -17.16
N GLY A 199 -2.63 20.18 -17.15
CA GLY A 199 -2.70 19.22 -18.23
C GLY A 199 -4.05 18.56 -18.46
N ASN A 200 -4.35 18.23 -19.72
CA ASN A 200 -5.44 17.35 -20.10
C ASN A 200 -4.89 15.96 -20.40
N TYR A 201 -5.48 14.93 -19.80
CA TYR A 201 -5.00 13.57 -19.89
C TYR A 201 -5.96 12.68 -20.67
N THR A 202 -5.39 11.85 -21.53
CA THR A 202 -6.11 10.78 -22.18
C THR A 202 -5.41 9.46 -21.89
N LEU A 203 -6.14 8.53 -21.31
CA LEU A 203 -5.67 7.17 -21.01
C LEU A 203 -6.23 6.22 -22.07
N ASN A 204 -5.37 5.60 -22.84
CA ASN A 204 -5.73 4.56 -23.81
C ASN A 204 -5.29 3.20 -23.28
N ARG A 205 -6.19 2.22 -23.28
CA ARG A 205 -5.87 0.85 -22.91
C ARG A 205 -5.38 0.07 -24.11
N PHE A 206 -4.14 -0.43 -24.05
CA PHE A 206 -3.62 -1.42 -24.98
C PHE A 206 -3.69 -2.82 -24.38
N ASN A 207 -4.37 -3.74 -25.06
CA ASN A 207 -4.25 -5.16 -24.75
C ASN A 207 -3.02 -5.72 -25.47
N SER A 208 -1.90 -5.88 -24.79
CA SER A 208 -0.88 -6.78 -25.28
C SER A 208 -1.10 -8.15 -24.66
N TRP A 209 -1.52 -9.12 -25.46
CA TRP A 209 -1.43 -10.53 -25.12
C TRP A 209 0.03 -10.90 -25.11
N CYS A 210 0.62 -11.10 -23.94
CA CYS A 210 1.79 -11.95 -23.84
C CYS A 210 1.31 -13.39 -23.82
N ASN A 211 1.25 -14.02 -25.00
CA ASN A 211 1.36 -15.46 -25.10
C ASN A 211 2.78 -15.83 -24.70
N ASN A 212 2.92 -16.47 -23.51
CA ASN A 212 3.82 -17.63 -23.28
C ASN A 212 3.48 -18.21 -21.92
#